data_e444f935872ca5d236331d8535dbea78
#
_entry.id   e444f935872ca5d236331d8535dbea78
#
_cell.length_a   1.000
_cell.length_b   1.000
_cell.length_c   1.000
_cell.angle_alpha   90.00
_cell.angle_beta   90.00
_cell.angle_gamma   90.00
#
_symmetry.space_group_name_H-M   'P 1'
#
loop_
_entity.id
_entity.type
_entity.pdbx_description
1 polymer ?
#
loop_
_entity_poly.entity_id
_entity_poly.type
_entity_poly.pdbx_seq_one_letter_code
_entity_poly.pdbx_strand_id
1 'polypeptide(L)'
;RQLPDHARSQAELIDFYLGSLREADRLQREFEQAAGDFLDPHGLMHEVISQARARYRRLAEKVQGVFVKHVESAGWPPTGRLANADAFDRLVADRLKESGRKVAYLMVDALRYELGVALEKLLAEDGPVELQAAYAQLPTITLVGMASLLPGARTGLTLSLENDSLVPKLAGAPVSNVPQRMGVLAKRYGDRFAEMPLNDFVRGKPKIAETVDLLVLRSTEIDSQLESNPETTLGLIPGTLKLIRVALHKLRGMGFKEAVIVTDHGFFLNAQAEAGDVCVKPQGKWPVNAHDRMMLGDGTADGHSLVVSAEKVGI
;
A
#
# COMPACT_ATOMS: atom_id res chain seq x y z
N ARG A 1 4.78 4.86 25.91
CA ARG A 1 5.32 5.95 26.76
C ARG A 1 5.92 7.08 25.92
N GLN A 2 6.56 6.80 24.77
CA GLN A 2 7.23 7.81 23.92
C GLN A 2 6.27 8.61 23.01
N LEU A 3 5.06 8.14 22.78
CA LEU A 3 4.12 8.81 21.85
C LEU A 3 3.92 10.31 22.10
N PRO A 4 3.79 10.82 23.35
CA PRO A 4 3.62 12.24 23.58
C PRO A 4 4.79 13.09 23.08
N ASP A 5 6.01 12.54 23.09
CA ASP A 5 7.23 13.24 22.67
C ASP A 5 7.32 13.38 21.14
N HIS A 6 6.59 12.53 20.39
CA HIS A 6 6.59 12.45 18.93
C HIS A 6 5.24 12.79 18.30
N ALA A 7 4.33 13.40 19.03
CA ALA A 7 2.96 13.65 18.61
C ALA A 7 2.64 15.13 18.33
N ARG A 8 3.64 15.99 18.26
CA ARG A 8 3.46 17.47 18.12
C ARG A 8 3.04 17.87 16.72
N SER A 9 3.44 17.10 15.72
CA SER A 9 3.10 17.34 14.32
C SER A 9 2.88 16.05 13.58
N GLN A 10 2.23 16.14 12.42
CA GLN A 10 2.03 15.01 11.50
C GLN A 10 3.38 14.44 11.03
N ALA A 11 4.36 15.28 10.72
CA ALA A 11 5.68 14.85 10.28
C ALA A 11 6.43 14.08 11.38
N GLU A 12 6.44 14.59 12.62
CA GLU A 12 7.08 13.91 13.75
C GLU A 12 6.45 12.55 14.04
N LEU A 13 5.11 12.44 13.97
CA LEU A 13 4.42 11.18 14.18
C LEU A 13 4.76 10.16 13.09
N ILE A 14 4.86 10.61 11.85
CA ILE A 14 5.26 9.75 10.72
C ILE A 14 6.72 9.33 10.89
N ASP A 15 7.64 10.23 11.26
CA ASP A 15 9.04 9.89 11.52
C ASP A 15 9.17 8.87 12.66
N PHE A 16 8.37 9.02 13.70
CA PHE A 16 8.30 8.04 14.79
C PHE A 16 7.79 6.68 14.31
N TYR A 17 6.78 6.67 13.41
CA TYR A 17 6.30 5.43 12.80
C TYR A 17 7.40 4.77 11.96
N LEU A 18 8.04 5.51 11.07
CA LEU A 18 9.11 4.99 10.20
C LEU A 18 10.33 4.47 10.99
N GLY A 19 10.56 5.04 12.14
CA GLY A 19 11.62 4.61 13.07
C GLY A 19 11.19 3.43 13.94
N SER A 20 10.63 3.73 15.09
CA SER A 20 10.41 2.76 16.16
C SER A 20 9.03 2.12 16.15
N LEU A 21 7.99 2.88 15.78
CA LEU A 21 6.62 2.42 15.97
C LEU A 21 6.23 1.31 14.98
N ARG A 22 6.82 1.26 13.77
CA ARG A 22 6.63 0.17 12.80
C ARG A 22 7.01 -1.20 13.36
N GLU A 23 7.88 -1.24 14.38
CA GLU A 23 8.23 -2.49 15.05
C GLU A 23 7.03 -3.12 15.78
N ALA A 24 6.07 -2.29 16.23
CA ALA A 24 4.82 -2.81 16.78
C ALA A 24 4.02 -3.59 15.74
N ASP A 25 3.94 -3.07 14.50
CA ASP A 25 3.27 -3.75 13.40
C ASP A 25 3.97 -5.06 13.01
N ARG A 26 5.32 -5.03 12.96
CA ARG A 26 6.12 -6.23 12.68
C ARG A 26 5.90 -7.30 13.75
N LEU A 27 6.02 -6.91 15.03
CA LEU A 27 5.85 -7.83 16.15
C LEU A 27 4.43 -8.39 16.23
N GLN A 28 3.41 -7.56 15.94
CA GLN A 28 2.02 -8.03 15.88
C GLN A 28 1.83 -9.07 14.77
N ARG A 29 2.37 -8.82 13.59
CA ARG A 29 2.30 -9.79 12.48
C ARG A 29 2.98 -11.11 12.80
N GLU A 30 4.19 -11.06 13.34
CA GLU A 30 4.94 -12.25 13.74
C GLU A 30 4.25 -13.01 14.88
N PHE A 31 3.67 -12.27 15.83
CA PHE A 31 2.89 -12.84 16.92
C PHE A 31 1.62 -13.54 16.40
N GLU A 32 0.86 -12.91 15.51
CA GLU A 32 -0.35 -13.52 14.95
C GLU A 32 -0.02 -14.77 14.11
N GLN A 33 1.07 -14.72 13.36
CA GLN A 33 1.54 -15.92 12.66
C GLN A 33 1.88 -17.05 13.63
N ALA A 34 2.66 -16.77 14.67
CA ALA A 34 3.02 -17.76 15.67
C ALA A 34 1.80 -18.29 16.45
N ALA A 35 0.83 -17.42 16.76
CA ALA A 35 -0.41 -17.81 17.42
C ALA A 35 -1.29 -18.71 16.53
N GLY A 36 -1.34 -18.43 15.21
CA GLY A 36 -2.06 -19.25 14.25
C GLY A 36 -1.41 -20.62 14.00
N ASP A 37 -0.09 -20.68 14.05
CA ASP A 37 0.67 -21.93 13.90
C ASP A 37 0.62 -22.79 15.18
N PHE A 38 0.25 -22.20 16.32
CA PHE A 38 0.24 -22.89 17.61
C PHE A 38 -1.09 -23.60 17.84
N LEU A 39 -1.05 -24.92 17.95
CA LEU A 39 -2.19 -25.73 18.34
C LEU A 39 -2.34 -25.69 19.87
N ASP A 40 -3.37 -25.01 20.35
CA ASP A 40 -3.69 -24.88 21.78
C ASP A 40 -4.98 -25.66 22.15
N PRO A 41 -4.94 -27.01 22.18
CA PRO A 41 -6.13 -27.83 22.40
C PRO A 41 -6.74 -27.65 23.79
N HIS A 42 -6.01 -27.05 24.71
CA HIS A 42 -6.47 -26.84 26.09
C HIS A 42 -6.75 -25.37 26.43
N GLY A 43 -6.57 -24.44 25.47
CA GLY A 43 -6.78 -23.01 25.67
C GLY A 43 -5.83 -22.34 26.66
N LEU A 44 -4.67 -22.92 26.92
CA LEU A 44 -3.71 -22.42 27.91
C LEU A 44 -3.09 -21.07 27.53
N MET A 45 -3.01 -20.78 26.23
CA MET A 45 -2.46 -19.52 25.72
C MET A 45 -3.52 -18.46 25.47
N HIS A 46 -4.80 -18.78 25.59
CA HIS A 46 -5.90 -17.87 25.24
C HIS A 46 -5.77 -16.49 25.93
N GLU A 47 -5.50 -16.47 27.22
CA GLU A 47 -5.36 -15.22 27.98
C GLU A 47 -4.14 -14.41 27.50
N VAL A 48 -3.03 -15.05 27.23
CA VAL A 48 -1.80 -14.38 26.73
C VAL A 48 -2.04 -13.78 25.34
N ILE A 49 -2.70 -14.53 24.46
CA ILE A 49 -3.05 -14.08 23.11
C ILE A 49 -4.00 -12.88 23.18
N SER A 50 -5.07 -12.97 23.97
CA SER A 50 -6.03 -11.90 24.16
C SER A 50 -5.37 -10.62 24.71
N GLN A 51 -4.52 -10.75 25.73
CA GLN A 51 -3.81 -9.60 26.30
C GLN A 51 -2.84 -8.95 25.31
N ALA A 52 -2.13 -9.73 24.50
CA ALA A 52 -1.22 -9.20 23.49
C ALA A 52 -1.98 -8.40 22.42
N ARG A 53 -3.09 -8.96 21.89
CA ARG A 53 -3.99 -8.29 20.95
C ARG A 53 -4.55 -7.00 21.50
N ALA A 54 -5.06 -7.04 22.74
CA ALA A 54 -5.60 -5.85 23.41
C ALA A 54 -4.54 -4.75 23.63
N ARG A 55 -3.28 -5.10 23.89
CA ARG A 55 -2.18 -4.13 24.01
C ARG A 55 -1.85 -3.46 22.68
N TYR A 56 -1.76 -4.24 21.60
CA TYR A 56 -1.52 -3.71 20.27
C TYR A 56 -2.66 -2.78 19.82
N ARG A 57 -3.92 -3.22 19.99
CA ARG A 57 -5.12 -2.42 19.68
C ARG A 57 -5.08 -1.07 20.39
N ARG A 58 -4.90 -1.05 21.72
CA ARG A 58 -4.78 0.20 22.48
C ARG A 58 -3.66 1.13 22.03
N LEU A 59 -2.54 0.55 21.54
CA LEU A 59 -1.47 1.36 20.96
C LEU A 59 -1.91 1.97 19.62
N ALA A 60 -2.48 1.16 18.74
CA ALA A 60 -2.96 1.59 17.44
C ALA A 60 -4.02 2.70 17.56
N GLU A 61 -5.02 2.53 18.44
CA GLU A 61 -6.06 3.52 18.74
C GLU A 61 -5.48 4.87 19.19
N LYS A 62 -4.49 4.83 20.08
CA LYS A 62 -3.83 6.05 20.55
C LYS A 62 -3.09 6.77 19.45
N VAL A 63 -2.35 6.03 18.63
CA VAL A 63 -1.61 6.61 17.50
C VAL A 63 -2.57 7.15 16.45
N GLN A 64 -3.59 6.37 16.11
CA GLN A 64 -4.62 6.76 15.16
C GLN A 64 -5.36 8.02 15.60
N GLY A 65 -5.74 8.11 16.87
CA GLY A 65 -6.45 9.26 17.42
C GLY A 65 -5.63 10.57 17.34
N VAL A 66 -4.29 10.49 17.43
CA VAL A 66 -3.40 11.64 17.23
C VAL A 66 -3.26 11.93 15.73
N PHE A 67 -3.04 10.90 14.91
CA PHE A 67 -2.85 11.05 13.47
C PHE A 67 -4.06 11.69 12.78
N VAL A 68 -5.26 11.22 13.11
CA VAL A 68 -6.53 11.74 12.60
C VAL A 68 -6.66 13.24 12.84
N LYS A 69 -6.38 13.73 14.06
CA LYS A 69 -6.42 15.17 14.40
C LYS A 69 -5.46 15.98 13.53
N HIS A 70 -4.28 15.45 13.24
CA HIS A 70 -3.34 16.13 12.35
C HIS A 70 -3.85 16.17 10.90
N VAL A 71 -4.45 15.08 10.39
CA VAL A 71 -5.02 15.06 9.04
C VAL A 71 -6.21 16.01 8.92
N GLU A 72 -7.10 16.03 9.91
CA GLU A 72 -8.25 16.95 9.94
C GLU A 72 -7.80 18.43 9.91
N SER A 73 -6.74 18.76 10.64
CA SER A 73 -6.26 20.15 10.73
C SER A 73 -5.40 20.58 9.55
N ALA A 74 -4.47 19.73 9.11
CA ALA A 74 -3.44 20.07 8.13
C ALA A 74 -3.69 19.52 6.71
N GLY A 75 -4.61 18.56 6.57
CA GLY A 75 -4.89 17.87 5.30
C GLY A 75 -3.88 16.76 5.00
N TRP A 76 -3.97 16.22 3.76
CA TRP A 76 -3.14 15.11 3.29
C TRP A 76 -2.86 15.24 1.78
N PRO A 77 -1.68 14.90 1.26
CA PRO A 77 -0.46 14.53 2.01
C PRO A 77 0.27 15.75 2.56
N PRO A 78 1.05 15.60 3.65
CA PRO A 78 1.92 16.67 4.10
C PRO A 78 3.06 16.89 3.10
N THR A 79 3.63 18.09 3.10
CA THR A 79 4.78 18.43 2.24
C THR A 79 6.07 17.77 2.74
N GLY A 80 7.08 17.70 1.85
CA GLY A 80 8.45 17.32 2.22
C GLY A 80 8.82 15.85 2.04
N ARG A 81 7.88 14.97 1.66
CA ARG A 81 8.16 13.56 1.31
C ARG A 81 7.57 13.20 -0.06
N LEU A 82 8.04 12.09 -0.60
CA LEU A 82 7.47 11.50 -1.79
C LEU A 82 6.01 11.12 -1.53
N ALA A 83 5.11 11.46 -2.44
CA ALA A 83 3.77 10.91 -2.51
C ALA A 83 3.72 9.82 -3.59
N ASN A 84 2.81 8.86 -3.46
CA ASN A 84 2.61 7.83 -4.48
C ASN A 84 2.36 8.43 -5.87
N ALA A 85 1.63 9.54 -5.92
CA ALA A 85 1.35 10.26 -7.17
C ALA A 85 2.60 10.85 -7.86
N ASP A 86 3.71 10.98 -7.17
CA ASP A 86 5.00 11.41 -7.71
C ASP A 86 5.91 10.24 -8.11
N ALA A 87 5.63 9.03 -7.61
CA ALA A 87 6.57 7.91 -7.64
C ALA A 87 7.00 7.54 -9.06
N PHE A 88 6.06 7.38 -9.98
CA PHE A 88 6.40 7.01 -11.34
C PHE A 88 7.25 8.08 -12.04
N ASP A 89 6.83 9.33 -11.99
CA ASP A 89 7.52 10.40 -12.70
C ASP A 89 8.93 10.66 -12.14
N ARG A 90 9.10 10.60 -10.81
CA ARG A 90 10.41 10.83 -10.16
C ARG A 90 11.35 9.65 -10.18
N LEU A 91 10.82 8.43 -10.10
CA LEU A 91 11.64 7.23 -9.91
C LEU A 91 11.81 6.39 -11.18
N VAL A 92 10.94 6.56 -12.18
CA VAL A 92 10.91 5.72 -13.39
C VAL A 92 11.06 6.57 -14.65
N ALA A 93 10.23 7.59 -14.84
CA ALA A 93 10.15 8.32 -16.10
C ALA A 93 11.46 9.00 -16.47
N ASP A 94 12.19 9.57 -15.52
CA ASP A 94 13.48 10.23 -15.79
C ASP A 94 14.55 9.24 -16.21
N ARG A 95 14.56 8.05 -15.66
CA ARG A 95 15.49 6.97 -16.02
C ARG A 95 15.27 6.47 -17.44
N LEU A 96 14.02 6.39 -17.89
CA LEU A 96 13.64 5.94 -19.23
C LEU A 96 13.96 6.94 -20.35
N LYS A 97 14.39 8.16 -20.00
CA LYS A 97 14.90 9.16 -20.96
C LYS A 97 16.31 8.81 -21.44
N GLU A 98 17.06 8.05 -20.65
CA GLU A 98 18.41 7.60 -21.01
C GLU A 98 18.32 6.45 -22.00
N SER A 99 19.02 6.59 -23.14
CA SER A 99 18.99 5.58 -24.21
C SER A 99 19.55 4.23 -23.71
N GLY A 100 18.82 3.14 -23.99
CA GLY A 100 19.22 1.78 -23.61
C GLY A 100 19.03 1.43 -22.15
N ARG A 101 18.45 2.29 -21.35
CA ARG A 101 18.15 2.01 -19.93
C ARG A 101 16.84 1.26 -19.81
N LYS A 102 16.89 0.09 -19.16
CA LYS A 102 15.73 -0.74 -18.90
C LYS A 102 15.38 -0.67 -17.41
N VAL A 103 14.10 -0.39 -17.11
CA VAL A 103 13.58 -0.27 -15.75
C VAL A 103 12.42 -1.25 -15.55
N ALA A 104 12.48 -2.02 -14.49
CA ALA A 104 11.33 -2.80 -14.03
C ALA A 104 10.56 -2.01 -12.97
N TYR A 105 9.24 -1.94 -13.11
CA TYR A 105 8.34 -1.27 -12.18
C TYR A 105 7.41 -2.29 -11.56
N LEU A 106 7.64 -2.63 -10.28
CA LEU A 106 6.87 -3.63 -9.56
C LEU A 106 5.79 -2.94 -8.72
N MET A 107 4.54 -3.13 -9.09
CA MET A 107 3.37 -2.63 -8.35
C MET A 107 2.86 -3.75 -7.46
N VAL A 108 3.12 -3.65 -6.15
CA VAL A 108 2.77 -4.67 -5.15
C VAL A 108 1.68 -4.13 -4.23
N ASP A 109 0.51 -4.75 -4.29
CA ASP A 109 -0.66 -4.36 -3.51
C ASP A 109 -0.45 -4.63 -2.02
N ALA A 110 -0.80 -3.65 -1.18
CA ALA A 110 -0.73 -3.71 0.28
C ALA A 110 0.64 -4.11 0.87
N LEU A 111 1.76 -3.79 0.20
CA LEU A 111 3.10 -4.00 0.75
C LEU A 111 3.39 -2.95 1.84
N ARG A 112 2.86 -3.15 3.05
CA ARG A 112 3.00 -2.25 4.20
C ARG A 112 4.47 -1.90 4.47
N TYR A 113 4.75 -0.69 4.96
CA TYR A 113 6.11 -0.16 5.13
C TYR A 113 7.05 -1.10 5.91
N GLU A 114 6.58 -1.78 6.97
CA GLU A 114 7.41 -2.75 7.71
C GLU A 114 7.81 -3.97 6.85
N LEU A 115 6.97 -4.35 5.89
CA LEU A 115 7.30 -5.37 4.89
C LEU A 115 8.32 -4.84 3.88
N GLY A 116 8.23 -3.56 3.53
CA GLY A 116 9.25 -2.87 2.73
C GLY A 116 10.63 -2.92 3.41
N VAL A 117 10.69 -2.68 4.73
CA VAL A 117 11.93 -2.83 5.52
C VAL A 117 12.43 -4.28 5.54
N ALA A 118 11.52 -5.25 5.64
CA ALA A 118 11.90 -6.66 5.58
C ALA A 118 12.44 -7.04 4.19
N LEU A 119 11.82 -6.51 3.14
CA LEU A 119 12.27 -6.70 1.75
C LEU A 119 13.63 -6.04 1.50
N GLU A 120 13.84 -4.81 1.98
CA GLU A 120 15.13 -4.12 1.90
C GLU A 120 16.26 -4.99 2.48
N LYS A 121 16.08 -5.52 3.69
CA LYS A 121 17.05 -6.42 4.32
C LYS A 121 17.31 -7.66 3.49
N LEU A 122 16.27 -8.26 2.92
CA LEU A 122 16.39 -9.45 2.08
C LEU A 122 17.16 -9.17 0.79
N LEU A 123 16.94 -8.00 0.18
CA LEU A 123 17.56 -7.62 -1.10
C LEU A 123 18.98 -7.06 -0.94
N ALA A 124 19.34 -6.53 0.23
CA ALA A 124 20.67 -5.98 0.51
C ALA A 124 21.80 -7.01 0.33
N GLU A 125 21.48 -8.30 0.41
CA GLU A 125 22.42 -9.38 0.11
C GLU A 125 22.79 -9.46 -1.39
N ASP A 126 21.95 -8.93 -2.29
CA ASP A 126 22.09 -9.07 -3.74
C ASP A 126 22.66 -7.80 -4.41
N GLY A 127 22.65 -6.67 -3.70
CA GLY A 127 23.15 -5.40 -4.22
C GLY A 127 22.65 -4.17 -3.46
N PRO A 128 22.91 -2.96 -3.97
CA PRO A 128 22.46 -1.74 -3.33
C PRO A 128 20.93 -1.63 -3.39
N VAL A 129 20.34 -1.28 -2.25
CA VAL A 129 18.90 -1.06 -2.09
C VAL A 129 18.69 0.28 -1.41
N GLU A 130 17.72 1.04 -1.87
CA GLU A 130 17.26 2.27 -1.26
C GLU A 130 15.79 2.11 -0.88
N LEU A 131 15.46 2.27 0.39
CA LEU A 131 14.09 2.28 0.89
C LEU A 131 13.66 3.72 1.15
N GLN A 132 12.61 4.17 0.48
CA GLN A 132 12.02 5.47 0.67
C GLN A 132 10.55 5.33 1.07
N ALA A 133 10.15 6.04 2.15
CA ALA A 133 8.75 6.15 2.51
C ALA A 133 8.03 7.12 1.59
N ALA A 134 6.86 6.71 1.10
CA ALA A 134 5.97 7.53 0.31
C ALA A 134 4.59 7.66 0.98
N TYR A 135 3.91 8.76 0.75
CA TYR A 135 2.54 8.96 1.21
C TYR A 135 1.55 8.29 0.25
N ALA A 136 0.74 7.39 0.78
CA ALA A 136 -0.36 6.81 0.03
C ALA A 136 -1.42 7.87 -0.32
N GLN A 137 -2.05 7.73 -1.48
CA GLN A 137 -3.20 8.55 -1.85
C GLN A 137 -4.41 8.16 -1.00
N LEU A 138 -5.13 9.16 -0.47
CA LEU A 138 -6.41 8.93 0.18
C LEU A 138 -7.56 8.95 -0.87
N PRO A 139 -8.59 8.15 -0.65
CA PRO A 139 -8.71 7.07 0.35
C PRO A 139 -7.76 5.91 0.02
N THR A 140 -7.25 5.23 1.07
CA THR A 140 -6.28 4.14 0.94
C THR A 140 -6.96 2.83 0.55
N ILE A 141 -7.47 2.79 -0.66
CA ILE A 141 -8.07 1.61 -1.31
C ILE A 141 -7.35 1.34 -2.62
N THR A 142 -7.25 0.09 -3.04
CA THR A 142 -6.54 -0.35 -4.25
C THR A 142 -6.97 0.42 -5.51
N LEU A 143 -8.28 0.72 -5.61
CA LEU A 143 -8.86 1.46 -6.74
C LEU A 143 -8.16 2.82 -6.95
N VAL A 144 -7.93 3.57 -5.87
CA VAL A 144 -7.32 4.91 -5.88
C VAL A 144 -5.79 4.82 -5.78
N GLY A 145 -5.30 4.00 -4.88
CA GLY A 145 -3.88 3.84 -4.64
C GLY A 145 -3.12 3.38 -5.89
N MET A 146 -3.60 2.34 -6.58
CA MET A 146 -2.99 1.89 -7.82
C MET A 146 -3.09 2.91 -8.96
N ALA A 147 -4.15 3.71 -9.01
CA ALA A 147 -4.27 4.79 -9.98
C ALA A 147 -3.25 5.91 -9.71
N SER A 148 -2.93 6.18 -8.45
CA SER A 148 -1.95 7.18 -8.06
C SER A 148 -0.51 6.83 -8.44
N LEU A 149 -0.22 5.56 -8.70
CA LEU A 149 1.11 5.08 -9.12
C LEU A 149 1.37 5.23 -10.63
N LEU A 150 0.47 5.84 -11.37
CA LEU A 150 0.57 6.04 -12.82
C LEU A 150 1.34 7.33 -13.17
N PRO A 151 1.93 7.42 -14.37
CA PRO A 151 2.58 8.64 -14.83
C PRO A 151 1.62 9.82 -14.92
N GLY A 152 2.05 10.97 -14.38
CA GLY A 152 1.24 12.20 -14.38
C GLY A 152 0.14 12.22 -13.31
N ALA A 153 0.11 11.27 -12.39
CA ALA A 153 -0.93 11.19 -11.37
C ALA A 153 -0.96 12.42 -10.46
N ARG A 154 0.19 13.02 -10.14
CA ARG A 154 0.28 14.20 -9.26
C ARG A 154 -0.63 15.35 -9.65
N THR A 155 -0.77 15.58 -10.95
CA THR A 155 -1.55 16.72 -11.49
C THR A 155 -2.79 16.31 -12.25
N GLY A 156 -2.84 15.05 -12.67
CA GLY A 156 -3.91 14.56 -13.58
C GLY A 156 -4.89 13.59 -12.95
N LEU A 157 -4.60 13.05 -11.74
CA LEU A 157 -5.51 12.14 -11.07
C LEU A 157 -6.65 12.94 -10.42
N THR A 158 -7.87 12.57 -10.76
CA THR A 158 -9.09 13.08 -10.15
C THR A 158 -10.02 11.94 -9.79
N LEU A 159 -10.85 12.14 -8.79
CA LEU A 159 -11.88 11.18 -8.41
C LEU A 159 -13.25 11.73 -8.80
N SER A 160 -14.09 10.93 -9.38
CA SER A 160 -15.47 11.28 -9.69
C SER A 160 -16.43 10.24 -9.13
N LEU A 161 -17.66 10.69 -8.85
CA LEU A 161 -18.76 9.81 -8.49
C LEU A 161 -19.61 9.56 -9.73
N GLU A 162 -19.70 8.31 -10.17
CA GLU A 162 -20.50 7.90 -11.32
C GLU A 162 -21.37 6.70 -10.94
N ASN A 163 -22.68 6.83 -11.05
CA ASN A 163 -23.64 5.79 -10.68
C ASN A 163 -23.37 5.19 -9.29
N ASP A 164 -23.20 6.03 -8.29
CA ASP A 164 -22.88 5.67 -6.90
C ASP A 164 -21.57 4.87 -6.74
N SER A 165 -20.67 4.96 -7.71
CA SER A 165 -19.36 4.32 -7.69
C SER A 165 -18.24 5.36 -7.80
N LEU A 166 -17.18 5.15 -7.04
CA LEU A 166 -15.97 5.97 -7.12
C LEU A 166 -15.18 5.61 -8.38
N VAL A 167 -14.90 6.58 -9.22
CA VAL A 167 -14.16 6.38 -10.48
C VAL A 167 -12.92 7.27 -10.49
N PRO A 168 -11.73 6.71 -10.33
CA PRO A 168 -10.49 7.45 -10.56
C PRO A 168 -10.29 7.68 -12.05
N LYS A 169 -9.95 8.94 -12.40
CA LYS A 169 -9.65 9.37 -13.77
C LYS A 169 -8.27 9.99 -13.83
N LEU A 170 -7.52 9.66 -14.85
CA LEU A 170 -6.24 10.29 -15.16
C LEU A 170 -6.35 11.06 -16.46
N ALA A 171 -6.14 12.38 -16.38
CA ALA A 171 -6.37 13.31 -17.51
C ALA A 171 -7.74 13.10 -18.18
N GLY A 172 -8.79 12.89 -17.37
CA GLY A 172 -10.16 12.69 -17.80
C GLY A 172 -10.53 11.26 -18.22
N ALA A 173 -9.57 10.35 -18.39
CA ALA A 173 -9.83 8.96 -18.76
C ALA A 173 -9.93 8.06 -17.50
N PRO A 174 -10.89 7.12 -17.43
CA PRO A 174 -11.02 6.23 -16.28
C PRO A 174 -9.81 5.28 -16.16
N VAL A 175 -9.37 5.04 -14.90
CA VAL A 175 -8.23 4.16 -14.56
C VAL A 175 -8.58 3.19 -13.42
N SER A 176 -9.84 2.75 -13.39
CA SER A 176 -10.42 1.95 -12.32
C SER A 176 -9.91 0.50 -12.28
N ASN A 177 -9.49 -0.05 -13.39
CA ASN A 177 -9.07 -1.46 -13.50
C ASN A 177 -7.71 -1.62 -14.16
N VAL A 178 -7.17 -2.84 -14.11
CA VAL A 178 -5.85 -3.15 -14.66
C VAL A 178 -5.73 -2.81 -16.15
N PRO A 179 -6.65 -3.22 -17.05
CA PRO A 179 -6.57 -2.85 -18.47
C PRO A 179 -6.52 -1.34 -18.71
N GLN A 180 -7.32 -0.56 -18.00
CA GLN A 180 -7.34 0.90 -18.12
C GLN A 180 -6.02 1.51 -17.64
N ARG A 181 -5.50 1.09 -16.47
CA ARG A 181 -4.22 1.55 -15.93
C ARG A 181 -3.04 1.20 -16.85
N MET A 182 -2.98 -0.04 -17.31
CA MET A 182 -1.90 -0.47 -18.22
C MET A 182 -2.03 0.20 -19.58
N GLY A 183 -3.24 0.51 -20.04
CA GLY A 183 -3.51 1.29 -21.25
C GLY A 183 -2.87 2.69 -21.23
N VAL A 184 -2.78 3.34 -20.06
CA VAL A 184 -2.07 4.62 -19.91
C VAL A 184 -0.58 4.47 -20.24
N LEU A 185 0.04 3.43 -19.71
CA LEU A 185 1.47 3.13 -19.95
C LEU A 185 1.71 2.68 -21.40
N ALA A 186 0.85 1.81 -21.91
CA ALA A 186 0.93 1.36 -23.32
C ALA A 186 0.81 2.53 -24.30
N LYS A 187 -0.11 3.47 -24.05
CA LYS A 187 -0.25 4.68 -24.86
C LYS A 187 0.99 5.57 -24.81
N ARG A 188 1.66 5.66 -23.64
CA ARG A 188 2.83 6.53 -23.46
C ARG A 188 4.12 5.93 -24.01
N TYR A 189 4.30 4.62 -23.91
CA TYR A 189 5.57 3.96 -24.20
C TYR A 189 5.55 3.04 -25.43
N GLY A 190 4.35 2.70 -25.95
CA GLY A 190 4.20 1.88 -27.17
C GLY A 190 4.86 0.50 -27.04
N ASP A 191 5.66 0.14 -28.01
CA ASP A 191 6.42 -1.13 -28.09
C ASP A 191 7.57 -1.25 -27.07
N ARG A 192 7.91 -0.14 -26.40
CA ARG A 192 8.87 -0.11 -25.29
C ARG A 192 8.28 -0.59 -23.95
N PHE A 193 6.97 -0.89 -23.91
CA PHE A 193 6.24 -1.28 -22.72
C PHE A 193 5.77 -2.73 -22.78
N ALA A 194 5.90 -3.44 -21.66
CA ALA A 194 5.24 -4.71 -21.42
C ALA A 194 4.77 -4.80 -19.96
N GLU A 195 3.77 -5.65 -19.70
CA GLU A 195 3.27 -5.89 -18.38
C GLU A 195 2.82 -7.33 -18.18
N MET A 196 2.87 -7.83 -16.94
CA MET A 196 2.33 -9.13 -16.59
C MET A 196 2.21 -9.28 -15.06
N PRO A 197 1.46 -10.29 -14.58
CA PRO A 197 1.47 -10.69 -13.17
C PRO A 197 2.87 -11.16 -12.74
N LEU A 198 3.27 -10.80 -11.52
CA LEU A 198 4.56 -11.18 -10.93
C LEU A 198 4.75 -12.70 -10.86
N ASN A 199 3.70 -13.43 -10.48
CA ASN A 199 3.71 -14.89 -10.42
C ASN A 199 3.99 -15.52 -11.81
N ASP A 200 3.34 -15.01 -12.85
CA ASP A 200 3.52 -15.53 -14.22
C ASP A 200 4.93 -15.25 -14.72
N PHE A 201 5.46 -14.05 -14.39
CA PHE A 201 6.84 -13.71 -14.70
C PHE A 201 7.83 -14.66 -14.04
N VAL A 202 7.65 -14.97 -12.75
CA VAL A 202 8.60 -15.82 -12.01
C VAL A 202 8.47 -17.29 -12.41
N ARG A 203 7.27 -17.82 -12.48
CA ARG A 203 7.03 -19.25 -12.75
C ARG A 203 7.12 -19.61 -14.24
N GLY A 204 6.85 -18.65 -15.11
CA GLY A 204 6.87 -18.85 -16.54
C GLY A 204 8.26 -18.66 -17.17
N LYS A 205 8.28 -18.71 -18.50
CA LYS A 205 9.42 -18.34 -19.35
C LYS A 205 8.97 -17.20 -20.28
N PRO A 206 8.71 -16.00 -19.73
CA PRO A 206 8.18 -14.89 -20.53
C PRO A 206 9.18 -14.48 -21.58
N LYS A 207 8.70 -14.29 -22.80
CA LYS A 207 9.47 -13.69 -23.89
C LYS A 207 9.20 -12.19 -23.85
N ILE A 208 10.18 -11.42 -23.40
CA ILE A 208 10.13 -9.96 -23.42
C ILE A 208 10.90 -9.50 -24.67
N ALA A 209 10.25 -8.69 -25.50
CA ALA A 209 10.90 -8.15 -26.69
C ALA A 209 12.10 -7.27 -26.29
N GLU A 210 13.13 -7.22 -27.15
CA GLU A 210 14.33 -6.41 -26.88
C GLU A 210 14.03 -4.91 -26.81
N THR A 211 12.98 -4.47 -27.52
CA THR A 211 12.48 -3.08 -27.52
C THR A 211 11.92 -2.65 -26.19
N VAL A 212 11.54 -3.60 -25.30
CA VAL A 212 10.95 -3.28 -24.00
C VAL A 212 12.00 -2.77 -23.05
N ASP A 213 11.83 -1.54 -22.62
CA ASP A 213 12.65 -0.89 -21.61
C ASP A 213 11.86 -0.52 -20.33
N LEU A 214 10.53 -0.57 -20.38
CA LEU A 214 9.65 -0.51 -19.22
C LEU A 214 8.87 -1.82 -19.08
N LEU A 215 9.22 -2.62 -18.08
CA LEU A 215 8.46 -3.82 -17.73
C LEU A 215 7.72 -3.60 -16.40
N VAL A 216 6.39 -3.68 -16.43
CA VAL A 216 5.56 -3.61 -15.23
C VAL A 216 5.20 -5.01 -14.75
N LEU A 217 5.53 -5.31 -13.50
CA LEU A 217 5.12 -6.54 -12.83
C LEU A 217 4.11 -6.20 -11.73
N ARG A 218 3.00 -6.93 -11.69
CA ARG A 218 1.89 -6.67 -10.76
C ARG A 218 1.69 -7.84 -9.81
N SER A 219 1.46 -7.52 -8.51
CA SER A 219 1.13 -8.49 -7.47
C SER A 219 -0.01 -7.96 -6.61
N THR A 220 -1.04 -8.79 -6.42
CA THR A 220 -2.21 -8.50 -5.57
C THR A 220 -2.35 -9.52 -4.44
N GLU A 221 -1.40 -10.42 -4.30
CA GLU A 221 -1.50 -11.59 -3.45
C GLU A 221 -1.61 -11.23 -1.97
N ILE A 222 -0.92 -10.16 -1.51
CA ILE A 222 -0.95 -9.78 -0.09
C ILE A 222 -2.35 -9.28 0.28
N ASP A 223 -2.89 -8.32 -0.47
CA ASP A 223 -4.19 -7.72 -0.16
C ASP A 223 -5.34 -8.74 -0.30
N SER A 224 -5.44 -9.40 -1.45
CA SER A 224 -6.51 -10.34 -1.74
C SER A 224 -6.58 -11.53 -0.77
N GLN A 225 -5.42 -11.98 -0.30
CA GLN A 225 -5.35 -13.08 0.66
C GLN A 225 -5.65 -12.61 2.08
N LEU A 226 -5.18 -11.41 2.50
CA LEU A 226 -5.52 -10.83 3.80
C LEU A 226 -7.02 -10.56 3.94
N GLU A 227 -7.69 -10.15 2.88
CA GLU A 227 -9.14 -9.96 2.87
C GLU A 227 -9.90 -11.29 2.96
N SER A 228 -9.40 -12.34 2.30
CA SER A 228 -10.10 -13.64 2.24
C SER A 228 -9.79 -14.55 3.43
N ASN A 229 -8.55 -14.59 3.89
CA ASN A 229 -8.12 -15.46 4.99
C ASN A 229 -6.85 -14.91 5.67
N PRO A 230 -6.98 -13.95 6.61
CA PRO A 230 -5.84 -13.30 7.25
C PRO A 230 -4.92 -14.27 8.01
N GLU A 231 -5.47 -15.31 8.64
CA GLU A 231 -4.68 -16.24 9.47
C GLU A 231 -3.67 -17.03 8.64
N THR A 232 -4.10 -17.58 7.50
CA THR A 232 -3.19 -18.34 6.61
C THR A 232 -2.28 -17.44 5.79
N THR A 233 -2.71 -16.23 5.50
CA THR A 233 -1.95 -15.27 4.66
C THR A 233 -0.65 -14.84 5.31
N LEU A 234 -0.63 -14.68 6.64
CA LEU A 234 0.58 -14.26 7.35
C LEU A 234 1.76 -15.20 7.08
N GLY A 235 1.50 -16.51 7.01
CA GLY A 235 2.50 -17.52 6.64
C GLY A 235 2.99 -17.41 5.20
N LEU A 236 2.21 -16.82 4.28
CA LEU A 236 2.55 -16.69 2.86
C LEU A 236 3.36 -15.43 2.54
N ILE A 237 3.30 -14.39 3.38
CA ILE A 237 4.02 -13.13 3.17
C ILE A 237 5.52 -13.32 2.91
N PRO A 238 6.27 -14.13 3.69
CA PRO A 238 7.68 -14.38 3.41
C PRO A 238 7.93 -15.00 2.03
N GLY A 239 6.97 -15.82 1.55
CA GLY A 239 6.99 -16.37 0.20
C GLY A 239 6.88 -15.31 -0.88
N THR A 240 5.98 -14.33 -0.69
CA THR A 240 5.81 -13.19 -1.60
C THR A 240 7.06 -12.32 -1.67
N LEU A 241 7.71 -12.03 -0.53
CA LEU A 241 8.97 -11.29 -0.52
C LEU A 241 10.08 -12.04 -1.27
N LYS A 242 10.19 -13.37 -1.07
CA LYS A 242 11.13 -14.21 -1.83
C LYS A 242 10.80 -14.23 -3.32
N LEU A 243 9.52 -14.22 -3.69
CA LEU A 243 9.09 -14.17 -5.09
C LEU A 243 9.58 -12.88 -5.76
N ILE A 244 9.49 -11.73 -5.08
CA ILE A 244 10.03 -10.46 -5.56
C ILE A 244 11.54 -10.58 -5.76
N ARG A 245 12.29 -11.14 -4.80
CA ARG A 245 13.75 -11.35 -4.94
C ARG A 245 14.08 -12.21 -6.18
N VAL A 246 13.35 -13.31 -6.40
CA VAL A 246 13.54 -14.17 -7.57
C VAL A 246 13.25 -13.40 -8.86
N ALA A 247 12.20 -12.57 -8.88
CA ALA A 247 11.90 -11.73 -10.03
C ALA A 247 13.05 -10.76 -10.36
N LEU A 248 13.65 -10.13 -9.35
CA LEU A 248 14.79 -9.22 -9.54
C LEU A 248 16.01 -9.93 -10.13
N HIS A 249 16.33 -11.13 -9.65
CA HIS A 249 17.41 -11.94 -10.25
C HIS A 249 17.14 -12.26 -11.73
N LYS A 250 15.89 -12.63 -12.05
CA LYS A 250 15.49 -12.93 -13.41
C LYS A 250 15.55 -11.70 -14.31
N LEU A 251 15.06 -10.54 -13.82
CA LEU A 251 15.13 -9.26 -14.49
C LEU A 251 16.57 -8.84 -14.80
N ARG A 252 17.49 -9.03 -13.84
CA ARG A 252 18.92 -8.77 -14.03
C ARG A 252 19.50 -9.57 -15.18
N GLY A 253 19.14 -10.86 -15.28
CA GLY A 253 19.52 -11.73 -16.41
C GLY A 253 18.96 -11.29 -17.76
N MET A 254 17.88 -10.50 -17.79
CA MET A 254 17.24 -9.95 -18.99
C MET A 254 17.72 -8.51 -19.31
N GLY A 255 18.72 -8.01 -18.57
CA GLY A 255 19.31 -6.69 -18.80
C GLY A 255 18.62 -5.51 -18.10
N PHE A 256 17.63 -5.75 -17.24
CA PHE A 256 17.07 -4.72 -16.36
C PHE A 256 18.04 -4.48 -15.21
N LYS A 257 18.67 -3.31 -15.18
CA LYS A 257 19.66 -2.94 -14.16
C LYS A 257 19.03 -2.24 -12.95
N GLU A 258 17.83 -1.74 -13.10
CA GLU A 258 17.08 -1.05 -12.07
C GLU A 258 15.68 -1.62 -11.95
N ALA A 259 15.23 -1.72 -10.72
CA ALA A 259 13.86 -2.05 -10.39
C ALA A 259 13.34 -1.05 -9.34
N VAL A 260 12.15 -0.56 -9.56
CA VAL A 260 11.43 0.29 -8.60
C VAL A 260 10.23 -0.50 -8.11
N ILE A 261 10.19 -0.78 -6.81
CA ILE A 261 9.08 -1.50 -6.17
C ILE A 261 8.23 -0.48 -5.45
N VAL A 262 6.95 -0.46 -5.72
CA VAL A 262 5.99 0.48 -5.13
C VAL A 262 4.78 -0.26 -4.58
N THR A 263 4.14 0.38 -3.62
CA THR A 263 2.86 -0.09 -3.07
C THR A 263 1.85 1.06 -3.06
N ASP A 264 0.61 0.73 -3.21
CA ASP A 264 -0.50 1.68 -3.21
C ASP A 264 -0.93 2.09 -1.79
N HIS A 265 -0.98 1.12 -0.87
CA HIS A 265 -1.29 1.31 0.55
C HIS A 265 -0.67 0.21 1.42
N GLY A 266 -0.92 0.26 2.71
CA GLY A 266 -0.64 -0.82 3.65
C GLY A 266 -1.93 -1.45 4.17
N PHE A 267 -1.84 -2.16 5.28
CA PHE A 267 -2.99 -2.76 5.95
C PHE A 267 -2.87 -2.62 7.47
N PHE A 268 -4.00 -2.65 8.16
CA PHE A 268 -4.09 -2.83 9.59
C PHE A 268 -4.44 -4.30 9.85
N LEU A 269 -3.64 -4.97 10.67
CA LEU A 269 -3.87 -6.38 11.00
C LEU A 269 -4.78 -6.49 12.23
N ASN A 270 -6.02 -6.87 11.98
CA ASN A 270 -6.98 -7.26 13.01
C ASN A 270 -7.34 -8.74 12.81
N ALA A 271 -6.60 -9.63 13.47
CA ALA A 271 -6.75 -11.07 13.28
C ALA A 271 -8.07 -11.62 13.86
N GLN A 272 -8.67 -10.90 14.80
CA GLN A 272 -9.94 -11.29 15.40
C GLN A 272 -10.76 -10.03 15.72
N ALA A 273 -11.91 -9.91 15.07
CA ALA A 273 -12.84 -8.82 15.36
C ALA A 273 -13.45 -8.96 16.75
N GLU A 274 -13.50 -7.88 17.49
CA GLU A 274 -14.13 -7.79 18.80
C GLU A 274 -15.26 -6.75 18.79
N ALA A 275 -16.07 -6.76 19.82
CA ALA A 275 -17.12 -5.75 20.00
C ALA A 275 -16.49 -4.34 20.05
N GLY A 276 -16.94 -3.45 19.18
CA GLY A 276 -16.42 -2.09 19.04
C GLY A 276 -15.43 -1.89 17.88
N ASP A 277 -15.00 -2.95 17.19
CA ASP A 277 -14.15 -2.84 16.00
C ASP A 277 -14.91 -2.35 14.75
N VAL A 278 -16.23 -2.48 14.77
CA VAL A 278 -17.11 -2.02 13.71
C VAL A 278 -17.92 -0.82 14.20
N CYS A 279 -17.73 0.33 13.57
CA CYS A 279 -18.51 1.52 13.85
C CYS A 279 -19.86 1.47 13.14
N VAL A 280 -20.88 2.03 13.77
CA VAL A 280 -22.19 2.24 13.14
C VAL A 280 -22.00 3.26 12.02
N LYS A 281 -22.65 3.02 10.87
CA LYS A 281 -22.63 3.95 9.76
C LYS A 281 -23.13 5.34 10.22
N PRO A 282 -22.37 6.43 10.02
CA PRO A 282 -22.77 7.76 10.40
C PRO A 282 -24.03 8.21 9.66
N GLN A 283 -24.80 9.11 10.28
CA GLN A 283 -26.01 9.66 9.64
C GLN A 283 -25.63 10.48 8.40
N GLY A 284 -26.35 10.24 7.31
CA GLY A 284 -26.11 10.96 6.06
C GLY A 284 -26.47 10.16 4.82
N LYS A 285 -26.15 10.75 3.66
CA LYS A 285 -26.27 10.12 2.35
C LYS A 285 -24.88 9.69 1.90
N TRP A 286 -24.62 8.40 1.95
CA TRP A 286 -23.33 7.80 1.64
C TRP A 286 -23.48 6.89 0.41
N PRO A 287 -23.48 7.43 -0.82
CA PRO A 287 -23.61 6.63 -2.04
C PRO A 287 -22.46 5.66 -2.25
N VAL A 288 -21.24 6.02 -1.83
CA VAL A 288 -20.10 5.10 -1.87
C VAL A 288 -19.79 4.59 -0.47
N ASN A 289 -19.76 3.27 -0.34
CA ASN A 289 -19.21 2.56 0.82
C ASN A 289 -18.24 1.50 0.28
N ALA A 290 -16.95 1.70 0.49
CA ALA A 290 -15.92 0.82 -0.04
C ALA A 290 -15.19 0.08 1.09
N HIS A 291 -15.25 -1.25 1.05
CA HIS A 291 -14.50 -2.17 1.92
C HIS A 291 -14.63 -1.88 3.42
N ASP A 292 -15.77 -1.31 3.87
CA ASP A 292 -15.98 -0.89 5.26
C ASP A 292 -14.89 0.06 5.83
N ARG A 293 -14.08 0.65 4.95
CA ARG A 293 -12.94 1.53 5.31
C ARG A 293 -13.23 3.00 5.05
N MET A 294 -14.06 3.31 4.05
CA MET A 294 -14.37 4.69 3.67
C MET A 294 -15.79 4.81 3.12
N MET A 295 -16.34 5.99 3.31
CA MET A 295 -17.58 6.41 2.68
C MET A 295 -17.37 7.76 2.01
N LEU A 296 -18.03 7.98 0.88
CA LEU A 296 -18.07 9.27 0.20
C LEU A 296 -19.53 9.72 0.09
N GLY A 297 -19.78 10.96 0.45
CA GLY A 297 -21.13 11.53 0.45
C GLY A 297 -21.26 12.72 1.38
N ASP A 298 -22.51 13.02 1.75
CA ASP A 298 -22.86 14.10 2.65
C ASP A 298 -23.42 13.54 3.97
N GLY A 299 -22.79 13.89 5.08
CA GLY A 299 -23.21 13.43 6.39
C GLY A 299 -22.52 14.13 7.54
N THR A 300 -22.85 13.69 8.75
CA THR A 300 -22.28 14.25 9.99
C THR A 300 -21.28 13.27 10.60
N ALA A 301 -20.17 13.80 11.12
CA ALA A 301 -19.24 13.02 11.91
C ALA A 301 -19.89 12.52 13.19
N ASP A 302 -19.60 11.29 13.54
CA ASP A 302 -20.07 10.64 14.78
C ASP A 302 -19.00 10.52 15.86
N GLY A 303 -17.81 11.07 15.62
CA GLY A 303 -16.65 10.99 16.50
C GLY A 303 -15.84 9.69 16.38
N HIS A 304 -16.33 8.72 15.61
CA HIS A 304 -15.64 7.44 15.35
C HIS A 304 -15.00 7.41 13.94
N SER A 305 -15.36 8.37 13.09
CA SER A 305 -14.90 8.46 11.70
C SER A 305 -14.06 9.70 11.49
N LEU A 306 -12.97 9.58 10.71
CA LEU A 306 -12.26 10.72 10.16
C LEU A 306 -13.10 11.33 9.04
N VAL A 307 -13.49 12.59 9.19
CA VAL A 307 -14.21 13.34 8.16
C VAL A 307 -13.29 14.40 7.57
N VAL A 308 -13.03 14.31 6.29
CA VAL A 308 -12.15 15.24 5.56
C VAL A 308 -12.86 15.70 4.30
N SER A 309 -12.75 16.99 3.98
CA SER A 309 -13.22 17.47 2.67
C SER A 309 -12.34 16.90 1.56
N ALA A 310 -12.94 16.61 0.39
CA ALA A 310 -12.22 16.08 -0.77
C ALA A 310 -11.01 16.96 -1.13
N GLU A 311 -11.16 18.27 -1.13
CA GLU A 311 -10.06 19.23 -1.41
C GLU A 311 -8.86 19.07 -0.47
N LYS A 312 -9.09 18.79 0.83
CA LYS A 312 -8.00 18.62 1.82
C LYS A 312 -7.17 17.36 1.60
N VAL A 313 -7.67 16.41 0.87
CA VAL A 313 -6.97 15.14 0.56
C VAL A 313 -6.57 15.05 -0.92
N GLY A 314 -6.67 16.14 -1.64
CA GLY A 314 -6.21 16.24 -3.02
C GLY A 314 -7.10 15.50 -4.02
N ILE A 315 -8.42 15.49 -3.76
CA ILE A 315 -9.44 14.88 -4.60
C ILE A 315 -10.31 15.97 -5.24
#